data_413377af39cfdc887ed1bf4f28b03bd9
#
_entry.id   413377af39cfdc887ed1bf4f28b03bd9
#
_cell.length_a   1.000
_cell.length_b   1.000
_cell.length_c   1.000
_cell.angle_alpha   90.00
_cell.angle_beta   90.00
_cell.angle_gamma   90.00
#
_symmetry.space_group_name_H-M   'P 1'
#
loop_
_entity.id
_entity.type
_entity.pdbx_description
1 polymer ?
#
loop_
_entity_poly.entity_id
_entity_poly.type
_entity_poly.pdbx_seq_one_letter_code
_entity_poly.pdbx_strand_id
1 'polypeptide(L)'
;MTNAPDTHVMAQRPRWRLFLRVLAARLDAVLDADQRDALLRDVGADMARGAALPPVSTLDALEDEINEVLSDLGWGRASLALDEAARVLSIVHTHLPTIGSIEGRRGPWLSAVLEGLYTSWLAQQPHAAPGLVARRTARRTKDVLVLTYGKASAMTDSPS
;
A
#
# COMPACT_ATOMS: atom_id res chain seq x y z
N MET A 1 -16.54 -18.19 50.09
CA MET A 1 -16.44 -18.18 48.61
C MET A 1 -15.89 -16.85 48.17
N THR A 2 -14.58 -16.76 48.04
CA THR A 2 -13.89 -15.52 47.74
C THR A 2 -13.61 -15.53 46.26
N ASN A 3 -14.31 -14.67 45.53
CA ASN A 3 -14.10 -14.43 44.11
C ASN A 3 -12.78 -13.66 43.96
N ALA A 4 -11.77 -14.29 43.40
CA ALA A 4 -10.52 -13.61 42.99
C ALA A 4 -10.84 -12.71 41.79
N PRO A 5 -10.40 -11.46 41.79
CA PRO A 5 -10.54 -10.63 40.61
C PRO A 5 -9.59 -11.14 39.51
N ASP A 6 -10.18 -11.49 38.37
CA ASP A 6 -9.44 -11.72 37.13
C ASP A 6 -8.60 -10.50 36.83
N THR A 7 -7.31 -10.63 37.08
CA THR A 7 -6.31 -9.66 36.64
C THR A 7 -6.16 -9.83 35.14
N HIS A 8 -7.02 -9.18 34.37
CA HIS A 8 -6.77 -8.96 32.95
C HIS A 8 -5.43 -8.24 32.84
N VAL A 9 -4.41 -9.00 32.58
CA VAL A 9 -3.16 -8.48 32.06
C VAL A 9 -3.52 -7.84 30.71
N MET A 10 -3.77 -6.54 30.74
CA MET A 10 -3.83 -5.73 29.53
C MET A 10 -2.49 -5.88 28.85
N ALA A 11 -2.42 -6.80 27.87
CA ALA A 11 -1.27 -6.93 27.01
C ALA A 11 -1.04 -5.56 26.38
N GLN A 12 -0.04 -4.86 26.85
CA GLN A 12 0.34 -3.56 26.31
C GLN A 12 0.66 -3.77 24.83
N ARG A 13 -0.20 -3.27 23.96
CA ARG A 13 0.08 -3.30 22.52
C ARG A 13 1.41 -2.60 22.28
N PRO A 14 2.38 -3.27 21.61
CA PRO A 14 3.68 -2.68 21.35
C PRO A 14 3.53 -1.29 20.71
N ARG A 15 4.27 -0.33 21.22
CA ARG A 15 4.24 1.06 20.69
C ARG A 15 5.14 1.17 19.46
N TRP A 16 4.72 0.59 18.38
CA TRP A 16 5.45 0.58 17.11
C TRP A 16 5.73 1.97 16.52
N ARG A 17 4.95 2.99 16.89
CA ARG A 17 5.08 4.33 16.32
C ARG A 17 6.46 4.94 16.47
N LEU A 18 7.08 4.83 17.65
CA LEU A 18 8.41 5.36 17.88
C LEU A 18 9.45 4.59 17.05
N PHE A 19 9.37 3.28 17.05
CA PHE A 19 10.28 2.42 16.26
C PHE A 19 10.19 2.74 14.77
N LEU A 20 8.98 2.76 14.20
CA LEU A 20 8.77 3.05 12.78
C LEU A 20 9.23 4.47 12.41
N ARG A 21 9.01 5.45 13.29
CA ARG A 21 9.50 6.81 13.08
C ARG A 21 11.01 6.90 13.03
N VAL A 22 11.69 6.23 13.97
CA VAL A 22 13.16 6.21 14.01
C VAL A 22 13.72 5.44 12.82
N LEU A 23 13.12 4.30 12.47
CA LEU A 23 13.50 3.52 11.28
C LEU A 23 13.35 4.37 10.00
N ALA A 24 12.21 5.07 9.85
CA ALA A 24 11.98 5.98 8.74
C ALA A 24 13.06 7.05 8.62
N ALA A 25 13.37 7.72 9.72
CA ALA A 25 14.40 8.75 9.75
C ALA A 25 15.78 8.21 9.38
N ARG A 26 16.10 7.00 9.82
CA ARG A 26 17.40 6.37 9.49
C ARG A 26 17.49 5.96 8.04
N LEU A 27 16.43 5.41 7.46
CA LEU A 27 16.40 5.09 6.03
C LEU A 27 16.50 6.35 5.16
N ASP A 28 15.80 7.44 5.52
CA ASP A 28 15.91 8.72 4.83
C ASP A 28 17.30 9.37 4.95
N ALA A 29 18.05 9.04 6.00
CA ALA A 29 19.42 9.55 6.18
C ALA A 29 20.49 8.74 5.43
N VAL A 30 20.21 7.47 5.12
CA VAL A 30 21.20 6.53 4.53
C VAL A 30 20.95 6.31 3.05
N LEU A 31 19.69 6.35 2.61
CA LEU A 31 19.28 6.08 1.24
C LEU A 31 18.84 7.38 0.55
N ASP A 32 19.14 7.50 -0.74
CA ASP A 32 18.47 8.51 -1.56
C ASP A 32 16.99 8.13 -1.79
N ALA A 33 16.22 9.05 -2.38
CA ALA A 33 14.77 8.86 -2.55
C ALA A 33 14.44 7.62 -3.42
N ASP A 34 15.21 7.38 -4.46
CA ASP A 34 14.97 6.28 -5.41
C ASP A 34 15.33 4.93 -4.79
N GLN A 35 16.44 4.85 -4.07
CA GLN A 35 16.88 3.67 -3.33
C GLN A 35 15.87 3.31 -2.23
N ARG A 36 15.40 4.31 -1.49
CA ARG A 36 14.39 4.13 -0.45
C ARG A 36 13.08 3.63 -1.05
N ASP A 37 12.59 4.24 -2.12
CA ASP A 37 11.34 3.85 -2.77
C ASP A 37 11.45 2.45 -3.39
N ALA A 38 12.59 2.07 -3.94
CA ALA A 38 12.85 0.72 -4.43
C ALA A 38 12.75 -0.31 -3.30
N LEU A 39 13.44 -0.06 -2.17
CA LEU A 39 13.36 -0.93 -0.99
C LEU A 39 11.92 -1.06 -0.47
N LEU A 40 11.18 0.03 -0.41
CA LEU A 40 9.80 0.02 0.07
C LEU A 40 8.84 -0.71 -0.88
N ARG A 41 9.07 -0.65 -2.18
CA ARG A 41 8.34 -1.48 -3.16
C ARG A 41 8.61 -2.96 -2.95
N ASP A 42 9.86 -3.33 -2.68
CA ASP A 42 10.22 -4.73 -2.37
C ASP A 42 9.51 -5.20 -1.09
N VAL A 43 9.48 -4.37 -0.06
CA VAL A 43 8.70 -4.65 1.16
C VAL A 43 7.22 -4.86 0.84
N GLY A 44 6.62 -4.02 0.01
CA GLY A 44 5.24 -4.18 -0.43
C GLY A 44 5.00 -5.48 -1.21
N ALA A 45 5.92 -5.86 -2.08
CA ALA A 45 5.86 -7.11 -2.82
C ALA A 45 5.98 -8.33 -1.89
N ASP A 46 6.83 -8.27 -0.87
CA ASP A 46 6.97 -9.32 0.14
C ASP A 46 5.69 -9.46 0.98
N MET A 47 5.08 -8.34 1.36
CA MET A 47 3.79 -8.34 2.05
C MET A 47 2.69 -8.97 1.20
N ALA A 48 2.64 -8.69 -0.10
CA ALA A 48 1.68 -9.31 -1.02
C ALA A 48 1.86 -10.83 -1.14
N ARG A 49 3.07 -11.32 -1.01
CA ARG A 49 3.33 -12.77 -0.95
C ARG A 49 2.87 -13.40 0.36
N GLY A 50 3.01 -12.67 1.46
CA GLY A 50 2.56 -13.11 2.78
C GLY A 50 1.04 -13.03 2.97
N ALA A 51 0.38 -12.15 2.23
CA ALA A 51 -1.08 -11.95 2.20
C ALA A 51 -1.58 -12.07 0.75
N ALA A 52 -1.40 -13.24 0.14
CA ALA A 52 -1.79 -13.50 -1.23
C ALA A 52 -3.31 -13.44 -1.40
N LEU A 53 -3.76 -12.80 -2.47
CA LEU A 53 -5.18 -12.76 -2.82
C LEU A 53 -5.58 -14.04 -3.56
N PRO A 54 -6.82 -14.53 -3.37
CA PRO A 54 -7.32 -15.62 -4.18
C PRO A 54 -7.48 -15.18 -5.65
N PRO A 55 -7.44 -16.12 -6.60
CA PRO A 55 -7.76 -15.81 -7.98
C PRO A 55 -9.23 -15.44 -8.12
N VAL A 56 -9.50 -14.31 -8.77
CA VAL A 56 -10.85 -13.83 -9.02
C VAL A 56 -11.05 -13.51 -10.50
N SER A 57 -12.31 -13.46 -10.95
CA SER A 57 -12.65 -13.26 -12.36
C SER A 57 -13.24 -11.90 -12.67
N THR A 58 -13.58 -11.09 -11.67
CA THR A 58 -14.16 -9.76 -11.83
C THR A 58 -13.38 -8.71 -11.06
N LEU A 59 -13.46 -7.46 -11.54
CA LEU A 59 -12.81 -6.33 -10.88
C LEU A 59 -13.42 -6.04 -9.51
N ASP A 60 -14.74 -6.17 -9.39
CA ASP A 60 -15.45 -5.96 -8.12
C ASP A 60 -15.01 -6.99 -7.07
N ALA A 61 -14.92 -8.27 -7.45
CA ALA A 61 -14.42 -9.31 -6.55
C ALA A 61 -12.95 -9.06 -6.15
N LEU A 62 -12.13 -8.56 -7.06
CA LEU A 62 -10.74 -8.20 -6.73
C LEU A 62 -10.68 -7.02 -5.75
N GLU A 63 -11.53 -6.01 -5.93
CA GLU A 63 -11.64 -4.88 -5.01
C GLU A 63 -12.06 -5.35 -3.61
N ASP A 64 -13.03 -6.26 -3.52
CA ASP A 64 -13.49 -6.82 -2.25
C ASP A 64 -12.37 -7.56 -1.52
N GLU A 65 -11.64 -8.45 -2.21
CA GLU A 65 -10.50 -9.19 -1.63
C GLU A 65 -9.37 -8.27 -1.15
N ILE A 66 -9.04 -7.25 -1.95
CA ILE A 66 -8.06 -6.24 -1.56
C ILE A 66 -8.52 -5.52 -0.29
N ASN A 67 -9.78 -5.10 -0.23
CA ASN A 67 -10.32 -4.37 0.91
C ASN A 67 -10.43 -5.22 2.17
N GLU A 68 -10.62 -6.53 2.07
CA GLU A 68 -10.57 -7.44 3.20
C GLU A 68 -9.15 -7.43 3.83
N VAL A 69 -8.11 -7.61 3.03
CA VAL A 69 -6.73 -7.58 3.53
C VAL A 69 -6.35 -6.19 4.05
N LEU A 70 -6.74 -5.12 3.37
CA LEU A 70 -6.47 -3.76 3.84
C LEU A 70 -7.17 -3.46 5.18
N SER A 71 -8.37 -3.99 5.38
CA SER A 71 -9.10 -3.86 6.64
C SER A 71 -8.37 -4.56 7.78
N ASP A 72 -7.88 -5.77 7.56
CA ASP A 72 -7.10 -6.52 8.54
C ASP A 72 -5.79 -5.80 8.92
N LEU A 73 -5.16 -5.17 7.94
CA LEU A 73 -3.96 -4.36 8.15
C LEU A 73 -4.27 -2.99 8.80
N GLY A 74 -5.51 -2.54 8.77
CA GLY A 74 -5.88 -1.18 9.18
C GLY A 74 -5.33 -0.10 8.24
N TRP A 75 -5.23 -0.40 6.93
CA TRP A 75 -4.58 0.44 5.93
C TRP A 75 -5.55 1.18 5.00
N GLY A 76 -6.78 1.37 5.41
CA GLY A 76 -7.78 2.12 4.66
C GLY A 76 -8.53 1.27 3.63
N ARG A 77 -8.88 1.85 2.50
CA ARG A 77 -9.65 1.21 1.44
C ARG A 77 -9.14 1.56 0.06
N ALA A 78 -9.33 0.64 -0.87
CA ALA A 78 -9.08 0.82 -2.29
C ALA A 78 -10.39 0.81 -3.08
N SER A 79 -10.43 1.60 -4.15
CA SER A 79 -11.42 1.49 -5.22
C SER A 79 -10.72 1.34 -6.56
N LEU A 80 -11.19 0.41 -7.37
CA LEU A 80 -10.61 0.05 -8.65
C LEU A 80 -11.50 0.53 -9.80
N ALA A 81 -10.92 1.16 -10.81
CA ALA A 81 -11.61 1.57 -12.01
C ALA A 81 -10.75 1.32 -13.25
N LEU A 82 -11.30 0.58 -14.23
CA LEU A 82 -10.61 0.30 -15.47
C LEU A 82 -10.91 1.41 -16.50
N ASP A 83 -9.87 2.05 -16.99
CA ASP A 83 -9.95 2.86 -18.21
C ASP A 83 -9.61 1.95 -19.41
N GLU A 84 -10.64 1.50 -20.09
CA GLU A 84 -10.51 0.60 -21.24
C GLU A 84 -9.80 1.27 -22.42
N ALA A 85 -10.00 2.57 -22.62
CA ALA A 85 -9.39 3.31 -23.71
C ALA A 85 -7.89 3.46 -23.51
N ALA A 86 -7.46 3.80 -22.29
CA ALA A 86 -6.05 3.91 -21.92
C ALA A 86 -5.42 2.57 -21.57
N ARG A 87 -6.19 1.50 -21.38
CA ARG A 87 -5.75 0.19 -20.88
C ARG A 87 -5.00 0.29 -19.56
N VAL A 88 -5.51 1.11 -18.68
CA VAL A 88 -4.91 1.40 -17.36
C VAL A 88 -5.95 1.16 -16.28
N LEU A 89 -5.55 0.47 -15.23
CA LEU A 89 -6.34 0.34 -14.02
C LEU A 89 -5.99 1.50 -13.07
N SER A 90 -7.00 2.28 -12.70
CA SER A 90 -6.88 3.31 -11.67
C SER A 90 -7.19 2.71 -10.30
N ILE A 91 -6.34 2.98 -9.33
CA ILE A 91 -6.50 2.55 -7.94
C ILE A 91 -6.58 3.81 -7.09
N VAL A 92 -7.74 4.04 -6.48
CA VAL A 92 -7.95 5.15 -5.54
C VAL A 92 -7.88 4.59 -4.12
N HIS A 93 -6.82 4.93 -3.40
CA HIS A 93 -6.60 4.48 -2.03
C HIS A 93 -6.92 5.61 -1.04
N THR A 94 -7.79 5.34 -0.09
CA THR A 94 -8.27 6.30 0.91
C THR A 94 -7.93 5.86 2.33
N HIS A 95 -7.88 6.80 3.25
CA HIS A 95 -7.64 6.55 4.68
C HIS A 95 -6.31 5.84 4.98
N LEU A 96 -5.24 6.24 4.27
CA LEU A 96 -3.90 5.78 4.56
C LEU A 96 -3.53 6.07 6.02
N PRO A 97 -3.00 5.08 6.77
CA PRO A 97 -2.48 5.35 8.10
C PRO A 97 -1.30 6.31 8.00
N THR A 98 -1.26 7.27 8.90
CA THR A 98 -0.09 8.15 9.07
C THR A 98 0.95 7.44 9.93
N ILE A 99 1.98 6.91 9.31
CA ILE A 99 3.19 6.55 10.04
C ILE A 99 3.89 7.86 10.40
N GLY A 100 3.85 8.20 11.67
CA GLY A 100 4.21 9.46 12.29
C GLY A 100 5.11 10.38 11.46
N SER A 101 4.62 11.58 11.19
CA SER A 101 5.39 12.61 10.52
C SER A 101 6.57 13.04 11.36
N ILE A 102 7.77 12.83 10.86
CA ILE A 102 8.89 13.66 11.20
C ILE A 102 8.75 14.90 10.33
N GLU A 103 8.54 16.06 10.94
CA GLU A 103 8.52 17.37 10.27
C GLU A 103 7.51 17.54 9.12
N GLY A 104 6.26 17.14 9.32
CA GLY A 104 5.19 17.42 8.35
C GLY A 104 5.28 16.66 7.04
N ARG A 105 6.27 15.81 6.83
CA ARG A 105 6.37 14.91 5.70
C ARG A 105 5.48 13.70 5.91
N ARG A 106 4.20 13.86 5.64
CA ARG A 106 3.26 12.74 5.52
C ARG A 106 3.72 11.87 4.35
N GLY A 107 4.29 10.81 4.70
CA GLY A 107 5.02 9.81 4.04
C GLY A 107 4.82 9.48 2.58
N PRO A 108 5.78 9.74 1.73
CA PRO A 108 5.99 8.99 0.50
C PRO A 108 6.24 7.49 0.77
N TRP A 109 6.51 7.11 2.00
CA TRP A 109 6.82 5.76 2.47
C TRP A 109 5.74 4.75 2.14
N LEU A 110 4.52 4.94 2.66
CA LEU A 110 3.43 4.01 2.38
C LEU A 110 3.02 4.02 0.91
N SER A 111 3.20 5.14 0.21
CA SER A 111 2.95 5.19 -1.23
C SER A 111 3.84 4.20 -1.99
N ALA A 112 5.13 4.14 -1.67
CA ALA A 112 6.04 3.20 -2.31
C ALA A 112 5.76 1.74 -1.91
N VAL A 113 5.41 1.50 -0.64
CA VAL A 113 4.97 0.16 -0.20
C VAL A 113 3.71 -0.28 -0.95
N LEU A 114 2.72 0.61 -1.12
CA LEU A 114 1.50 0.31 -1.86
C LEU A 114 1.77 0.08 -3.35
N GLU A 115 2.72 0.79 -3.95
CA GLU A 115 3.14 0.50 -5.33
C GLU A 115 3.60 -0.97 -5.47
N GLY A 116 4.42 -1.46 -4.56
CA GLY A 116 4.89 -2.85 -4.55
C GLY A 116 3.78 -3.85 -4.24
N LEU A 117 2.96 -3.54 -3.23
CA LEU A 117 1.84 -4.38 -2.80
C LEU A 117 0.83 -4.61 -3.95
N TYR A 118 0.34 -3.52 -4.54
CA TYR A 118 -0.61 -3.61 -5.66
C TYR A 118 0.01 -4.24 -6.91
N THR A 119 1.25 -3.90 -7.25
CA THR A 119 1.94 -4.54 -8.38
C THR A 119 1.96 -6.06 -8.22
N SER A 120 2.30 -6.54 -7.04
CA SER A 120 2.40 -7.97 -6.77
C SER A 120 1.03 -8.66 -6.71
N TRP A 121 0.03 -8.07 -6.04
CA TRP A 121 -1.32 -8.61 -5.98
C TRP A 121 -1.97 -8.73 -7.36
N LEU A 122 -1.87 -7.68 -8.17
CA LEU A 122 -2.44 -7.66 -9.52
C LEU A 122 -1.71 -8.61 -10.47
N ALA A 123 -0.39 -8.74 -10.34
CA ALA A 123 0.40 -9.68 -11.14
C ALA A 123 0.10 -11.16 -10.83
N GLN A 124 -0.41 -11.46 -9.63
CA GLN A 124 -0.80 -12.82 -9.22
C GLN A 124 -2.16 -13.25 -9.78
N GLN A 125 -2.95 -12.32 -10.31
CA GLN A 125 -4.27 -12.63 -10.82
C GLN A 125 -4.20 -13.40 -12.14
N PRO A 126 -5.16 -14.34 -12.40
CA PRO A 126 -5.29 -14.97 -13.70
C PRO A 126 -5.44 -13.89 -14.77
N HIS A 127 -4.81 -14.06 -15.90
CA HIS A 127 -4.85 -13.12 -17.04
C HIS A 127 -4.09 -11.81 -16.83
N ALA A 128 -3.33 -11.64 -15.75
CA ALA A 128 -2.44 -10.49 -15.59
C ALA A 128 -1.39 -10.48 -16.72
N ALA A 129 -1.31 -9.35 -17.44
CA ALA A 129 -0.28 -9.19 -18.46
C ALA A 129 1.09 -8.97 -17.80
N PRO A 130 2.18 -9.51 -18.35
CA PRO A 130 3.51 -9.32 -17.81
C PRO A 130 3.99 -7.87 -17.95
N GLY A 131 4.85 -7.45 -17.03
CA GLY A 131 5.51 -6.13 -17.10
C GLY A 131 4.63 -4.94 -16.72
N LEU A 132 3.45 -5.19 -16.14
CA LEU A 132 2.62 -4.15 -15.58
C LEU A 132 3.06 -3.83 -14.14
N VAL A 133 2.99 -2.56 -13.80
CA VAL A 133 3.36 -2.06 -12.46
C VAL A 133 2.37 -1.01 -11.97
N ALA A 134 2.15 -0.97 -10.67
CA ALA A 134 1.42 0.12 -10.02
C ALA A 134 2.37 1.27 -9.70
N ARG A 135 1.99 2.49 -10.06
CA ARG A 135 2.72 3.71 -9.75
C ARG A 135 1.78 4.79 -9.27
N ARG A 136 2.22 5.52 -8.26
CA ARG A 136 1.49 6.70 -7.78
C ARG A 136 1.48 7.79 -8.84
N THR A 137 0.37 8.48 -8.96
CA THR A 137 0.23 9.66 -9.80
C THR A 137 0.60 10.93 -9.02
N ALA A 138 0.77 12.05 -9.73
CA ALA A 138 0.93 13.36 -9.09
C ALA A 138 -0.34 13.83 -8.34
N ARG A 139 -1.49 13.22 -8.64
CA ARG A 139 -2.76 13.52 -7.97
C ARG A 139 -2.76 12.92 -6.58
N ARG A 140 -2.56 13.79 -5.60
CA ARG A 140 -2.59 13.43 -4.19
C ARG A 140 -3.29 14.52 -3.40
N THR A 141 -4.25 14.13 -2.57
CA THR A 141 -4.77 14.94 -1.48
C THR A 141 -4.28 14.38 -0.15
N LYS A 142 -4.59 15.06 0.94
CA LYS A 142 -4.16 14.66 2.28
C LYS A 142 -4.54 13.23 2.64
N ASP A 143 -5.68 12.75 2.15
CA ASP A 143 -6.28 11.48 2.57
C ASP A 143 -6.53 10.51 1.40
N VAL A 144 -6.12 10.88 0.18
CA VAL A 144 -6.33 10.09 -1.04
C VAL A 144 -5.03 9.97 -1.82
N LEU A 145 -4.65 8.75 -2.12
CA LEU A 145 -3.57 8.40 -3.04
C LEU A 145 -4.16 7.75 -4.28
N VAL A 146 -3.80 8.26 -5.45
CA VAL A 146 -4.19 7.65 -6.73
C VAL A 146 -2.97 6.96 -7.33
N LEU A 147 -3.13 5.67 -7.65
CA LEU A 147 -2.13 4.91 -8.40
C LEU A 147 -2.73 4.49 -9.73
N THR A 148 -1.85 4.27 -10.71
CA THR A 148 -2.20 3.64 -11.97
C THR A 148 -1.43 2.35 -12.13
N TYR A 149 -2.10 1.30 -12.63
CA TYR A 149 -1.48 0.03 -12.94
C TYR A 149 -1.51 -0.18 -14.44
N GLY A 150 -0.35 -0.25 -15.03
CA GLY A 150 -0.17 -0.33 -16.48
C GLY A 150 1.31 -0.53 -16.85
N LYS A 151 1.64 -0.42 -18.14
CA LYS A 151 3.04 -0.49 -18.59
C LYS A 151 3.83 0.70 -18.07
N ALA A 152 5.03 0.45 -17.56
CA ALA A 152 5.90 1.49 -17.02
C ALA A 152 6.19 2.61 -18.04
N SER A 153 6.32 2.30 -19.32
CA SER A 153 6.56 3.26 -20.40
C SER A 153 5.35 4.14 -20.75
N ALA A 154 4.13 3.70 -20.47
CA ALA A 154 2.93 4.48 -20.75
C ALA A 154 2.62 5.55 -19.69
N MET A 155 3.31 5.49 -18.55
CA MET A 155 3.07 6.37 -17.40
C MET A 155 3.93 7.64 -17.43
N THR A 156 4.91 7.74 -18.34
CA THR A 156 5.82 8.89 -18.46
C THR A 156 5.28 9.95 -19.42
N ASP A 157 4.22 9.64 -20.15
CA ASP A 157 3.70 10.49 -21.25
C ASP A 157 2.36 11.16 -20.87
N SER A 158 2.28 11.77 -19.67
CA SER A 158 1.20 12.74 -19.41
C SER A 158 1.75 14.14 -19.67
N PRO A 159 1.30 14.82 -20.74
CA PRO A 159 1.71 16.20 -21.00
C PRO A 159 1.16 17.12 -19.92
N SER A 160 1.98 18.10 -19.56
CA SER A 160 1.72 19.22 -18.64
C SER A 160 0.44 19.98 -18.98
#